data_6debaee5910df80f83c1641d5c3a84be
#
_entry.id   6debaee5910df80f83c1641d5c3a84be
#
_cell.length_a   1.000
_cell.length_b   1.000
_cell.length_c   1.000
_cell.angle_alpha   90.00
_cell.angle_beta   90.00
_cell.angle_gamma   90.00
#
_symmetry.space_group_name_H-M   'P 1'
#
loop_
_entity.id
_entity.type
_entity.pdbx_description
1 polymer ?
#
loop_
_entity_poly.entity_id
_entity_poly.type
_entity_poly.pdbx_seq_one_letter_code
_entity_poly.pdbx_strand_id
1 'polypeptide(L)'
;MRPSTRRWCLAGPIALLAAAPAHAQSSFAVGTPLDWSGVLTGAFLGFLLLPVFYNIAFFVILRERFLVWQMARALALVALTVSLSSLPLGPWLPGQSLARQVLINVLFDCAIAIIGPFLRSILEPGMVSRPVFRLLGWQPWLVALTTPAMLMNPCPPLYMALRDGLLVSILVLVFIALAQAIARGSRAARFQAAAWSCLLAVCGVSLFHDIVLRRPFGLFLYALFGALALEMLLTSIGIGDRFMRLKRGHDEARANAGLLEQLAQTDSLTGLPNRRAIEARFAASRPRAVAIVDIDHFKAINDAFGHACGDAVIVAVAAALNTGDAFAARIGGEEFALLLYSEQPWLELEWLRREAPGQIARALPELDRVVTASAGIAELEAGVGFADALKAADLNLYLAKISGRNRSQGMGPVAGSAALPAGIAEAA
;
A
#
# COMPACT_ATOMS: atom_id res chain seq x y z
N MET A 1 -12.26 -32.50 -62.13
CA MET A 1 -11.66 -31.46 -61.27
C MET A 1 -12.42 -31.38 -59.97
N ARG A 2 -11.84 -31.85 -58.88
CA ARG A 2 -12.45 -31.87 -57.54
C ARG A 2 -12.20 -30.52 -56.87
N PRO A 3 -13.18 -29.86 -56.23
CA PRO A 3 -12.96 -28.62 -55.51
C PRO A 3 -12.14 -28.88 -54.25
N SER A 4 -11.11 -28.09 -54.08
CA SER A 4 -10.04 -28.16 -53.14
C SER A 4 -10.48 -28.17 -51.66
N THR A 5 -9.93 -29.11 -50.93
CA THR A 5 -9.93 -29.34 -49.45
C THR A 5 -9.33 -28.18 -48.61
N ARG A 6 -9.38 -26.93 -49.10
CA ARG A 6 -8.77 -25.76 -48.44
C ARG A 6 -9.57 -25.14 -47.30
N ARG A 7 -10.73 -25.71 -46.93
CA ARG A 7 -11.67 -25.08 -45.96
C ARG A 7 -11.60 -25.60 -44.53
N TRP A 8 -10.74 -26.56 -44.21
CA TRP A 8 -10.80 -27.20 -42.89
C TRP A 8 -9.71 -26.78 -41.91
N CYS A 9 -8.70 -25.96 -42.29
CA CYS A 9 -7.67 -25.48 -41.38
C CYS A 9 -8.09 -24.31 -40.48
N LEU A 10 -9.32 -23.83 -40.59
CA LEU A 10 -9.87 -22.73 -39.76
C LEU A 10 -10.94 -23.18 -38.73
N ALA A 11 -11.09 -24.52 -38.53
CA ALA A 11 -12.11 -25.06 -37.66
C ALA A 11 -11.68 -25.22 -36.17
N GLY A 12 -10.75 -24.43 -35.70
CA GLY A 12 -10.56 -24.21 -34.29
C GLY A 12 -11.41 -23.03 -33.79
N PRO A 13 -11.48 -22.75 -32.50
CA PRO A 13 -12.31 -21.67 -31.94
C PRO A 13 -12.07 -20.27 -32.57
N ILE A 14 -11.04 -20.13 -33.42
CA ILE A 14 -10.72 -18.92 -34.19
C ILE A 14 -11.52 -18.87 -35.53
N ALA A 15 -12.02 -19.95 -36.06
CA ALA A 15 -12.96 -19.90 -37.19
C ALA A 15 -14.27 -19.17 -36.85
N LEU A 16 -14.64 -19.17 -35.58
CA LEU A 16 -15.69 -18.36 -35.01
C LEU A 16 -15.43 -16.85 -35.06
N LEU A 17 -14.15 -16.43 -35.01
CA LEU A 17 -13.76 -15.02 -35.10
C LEU A 17 -13.48 -14.55 -36.53
N ALA A 18 -13.23 -15.46 -37.47
CA ALA A 18 -12.85 -15.14 -38.85
C ALA A 18 -14.04 -15.01 -39.83
N ALA A 19 -15.29 -15.29 -39.41
CA ALA A 19 -16.50 -15.08 -40.21
C ALA A 19 -16.97 -13.62 -40.17
N ALA A 20 -16.07 -12.67 -40.34
CA ALA A 20 -16.45 -11.28 -40.64
C ALA A 20 -17.01 -11.25 -42.09
N PRO A 21 -18.16 -10.61 -42.36
CA PRO A 21 -18.73 -10.55 -43.69
C PRO A 21 -17.76 -9.87 -44.67
N ALA A 22 -17.59 -10.51 -45.84
CA ALA A 22 -16.72 -10.04 -46.91
C ALA A 22 -17.36 -8.84 -47.69
N HIS A 23 -17.84 -7.84 -46.97
CA HIS A 23 -18.41 -6.63 -47.56
C HIS A 23 -17.84 -5.40 -46.91
N ALA A 24 -16.72 -4.93 -47.41
CA ALA A 24 -16.35 -3.52 -47.46
C ALA A 24 -15.02 -3.33 -48.21
N GLN A 25 -15.07 -3.44 -49.53
CA GLN A 25 -14.17 -2.68 -50.38
C GLN A 25 -14.99 -1.48 -50.89
N SER A 26 -14.86 -0.35 -50.22
CA SER A 26 -15.25 0.94 -50.78
C SER A 26 -14.13 1.94 -50.59
N SER A 27 -13.60 2.38 -51.71
CA SER A 27 -12.73 3.54 -51.88
C SER A 27 -13.31 4.77 -51.18
N PHE A 28 -12.49 5.54 -50.51
CA PHE A 28 -12.82 6.85 -49.95
C PHE A 28 -13.27 7.79 -51.07
N ALA A 29 -14.55 7.94 -51.30
CA ALA A 29 -15.15 8.99 -52.06
C ALA A 29 -15.82 9.96 -51.09
N VAL A 30 -15.49 11.23 -51.18
CA VAL A 30 -16.10 12.32 -50.43
C VAL A 30 -17.60 12.31 -50.72
N GLY A 31 -18.42 11.97 -49.72
CA GLY A 31 -19.89 11.85 -49.83
C GLY A 31 -20.53 10.48 -49.49
N THR A 32 -19.73 9.51 -49.04
CA THR A 32 -20.23 8.21 -48.60
C THR A 32 -20.95 8.31 -47.24
N PRO A 33 -22.09 7.54 -47.04
CA PRO A 33 -22.75 7.50 -45.74
C PRO A 33 -21.78 7.04 -44.66
N LEU A 34 -21.91 7.63 -43.47
CA LEU A 34 -21.03 7.37 -42.30
C LEU A 34 -20.90 5.84 -42.12
N ASP A 35 -19.66 5.34 -42.14
CA ASP A 35 -19.38 3.94 -41.84
C ASP A 35 -19.52 3.71 -40.32
N TRP A 36 -20.75 3.38 -39.91
CA TRP A 36 -21.06 3.10 -38.52
C TRP A 36 -20.24 1.95 -37.95
N SER A 37 -19.77 1.01 -38.76
CA SER A 37 -18.92 -0.09 -38.30
C SER A 37 -17.54 0.41 -37.83
N GLY A 38 -16.96 1.35 -38.58
CA GLY A 38 -15.71 2.02 -38.23
C GLY A 38 -15.86 2.89 -36.99
N VAL A 39 -16.94 3.65 -36.90
CA VAL A 39 -17.24 4.50 -35.73
C VAL A 39 -17.41 3.66 -34.45
N LEU A 40 -18.20 2.57 -34.52
CA LEU A 40 -18.40 1.67 -33.37
C LEU A 40 -17.10 0.96 -32.97
N THR A 41 -16.30 0.52 -33.93
CA THR A 41 -14.98 -0.08 -33.66
C THR A 41 -14.04 0.92 -33.00
N GLY A 42 -14.00 2.15 -33.48
CA GLY A 42 -13.17 3.23 -32.87
C GLY A 42 -13.62 3.58 -31.47
N ALA A 43 -14.92 3.71 -31.25
CA ALA A 43 -15.48 3.96 -29.91
C ALA A 43 -15.17 2.82 -28.94
N PHE A 44 -15.27 1.57 -29.41
CA PHE A 44 -14.94 0.40 -28.61
C PHE A 44 -13.44 0.33 -28.27
N LEU A 45 -12.57 0.65 -29.22
CA LEU A 45 -11.11 0.74 -28.97
C LEU A 45 -10.77 1.82 -27.93
N GLY A 46 -11.40 2.99 -28.03
CA GLY A 46 -11.28 4.05 -27.03
C GLY A 46 -11.70 3.57 -25.64
N PHE A 47 -12.83 2.85 -25.57
CA PHE A 47 -13.32 2.26 -24.33
C PHE A 47 -12.33 1.23 -23.73
N LEU A 48 -11.76 0.35 -24.56
CA LEU A 48 -10.77 -0.64 -24.12
C LEU A 48 -9.45 -0.01 -23.62
N LEU A 49 -9.11 1.20 -24.06
CA LEU A 49 -7.94 1.94 -23.60
C LEU A 49 -8.12 2.60 -22.24
N LEU A 50 -9.35 2.94 -21.83
CA LEU A 50 -9.60 3.58 -20.54
C LEU A 50 -9.00 2.83 -19.34
N PRO A 51 -9.10 1.47 -19.25
CA PRO A 51 -8.47 0.70 -18.19
C PRO A 51 -6.95 0.88 -18.13
N VAL A 52 -6.27 1.12 -19.25
CA VAL A 52 -4.82 1.35 -19.24
C VAL A 52 -4.49 2.62 -18.48
N PHE A 53 -5.20 3.71 -18.77
CA PHE A 53 -4.93 5.02 -18.15
C PHE A 53 -5.20 5.03 -16.64
N TYR A 54 -6.38 4.57 -16.19
CA TYR A 54 -6.65 4.59 -14.76
C TYR A 54 -5.84 3.55 -13.98
N ASN A 55 -5.48 2.41 -14.60
CA ASN A 55 -4.59 1.44 -13.95
C ASN A 55 -3.16 1.96 -13.81
N ILE A 56 -2.67 2.81 -14.73
CA ILE A 56 -1.39 3.51 -14.56
C ILE A 56 -1.46 4.39 -13.30
N ALA A 57 -2.51 5.20 -13.16
CA ALA A 57 -2.69 6.06 -12.00
C ALA A 57 -2.75 5.25 -10.68
N PHE A 58 -3.51 4.16 -10.67
CA PHE A 58 -3.58 3.27 -9.51
C PHE A 58 -2.26 2.57 -9.23
N PHE A 59 -1.51 2.16 -10.26
CA PHE A 59 -0.22 1.51 -10.09
C PHE A 59 0.83 2.43 -9.46
N VAL A 60 0.85 3.71 -9.84
CA VAL A 60 1.75 4.70 -9.22
C VAL A 60 1.50 4.80 -7.70
N ILE A 61 0.24 4.71 -7.28
CA ILE A 61 -0.16 4.83 -5.88
C ILE A 61 0.06 3.51 -5.11
N LEU A 62 -0.41 2.39 -5.66
CA LEU A 62 -0.47 1.09 -4.95
C LEU A 62 0.72 0.17 -5.22
N ARG A 63 1.37 0.30 -6.37
CA ARG A 63 2.45 -0.59 -6.87
C ARG A 63 2.07 -2.08 -6.89
N GLU A 64 0.79 -2.39 -7.06
CA GLU A 64 0.24 -3.75 -7.07
C GLU A 64 0.41 -4.43 -8.43
N ARG A 65 0.92 -5.67 -8.44
CA ARG A 65 1.24 -6.42 -9.67
C ARG A 65 0.02 -6.74 -10.55
N PHE A 66 -1.17 -6.90 -9.96
CA PHE A 66 -2.38 -7.20 -10.73
C PHE A 66 -2.76 -6.08 -11.69
N LEU A 67 -2.43 -4.82 -11.38
CA LEU A 67 -2.66 -3.68 -12.28
C LEU A 67 -1.82 -3.77 -13.55
N VAL A 68 -0.57 -4.24 -13.43
CA VAL A 68 0.31 -4.45 -14.60
C VAL A 68 -0.27 -5.54 -15.52
N TRP A 69 -0.72 -6.66 -14.95
CA TRP A 69 -1.33 -7.73 -15.74
C TRP A 69 -2.66 -7.31 -16.37
N GLN A 70 -3.44 -6.46 -15.69
CA GLN A 70 -4.67 -5.90 -16.25
C GLN A 70 -4.38 -4.95 -17.43
N MET A 71 -3.36 -4.09 -17.32
CA MET A 71 -2.93 -3.23 -18.44
C MET A 71 -2.44 -4.06 -19.63
N ALA A 72 -1.60 -5.07 -19.37
CA ALA A 72 -1.11 -5.97 -20.42
C ALA A 72 -2.27 -6.69 -21.13
N ARG A 73 -3.29 -7.14 -20.39
CA ARG A 73 -4.48 -7.77 -20.94
C ARG A 73 -5.31 -6.79 -21.77
N ALA A 74 -5.52 -5.57 -21.30
CA ALA A 74 -6.24 -4.54 -22.03
C ALA A 74 -5.52 -4.20 -23.34
N LEU A 75 -4.20 -4.02 -23.32
CA LEU A 75 -3.41 -3.77 -24.53
C LEU A 75 -3.45 -4.94 -25.52
N ALA A 76 -3.36 -6.18 -25.03
CA ALA A 76 -3.51 -7.37 -25.89
C ALA A 76 -4.88 -7.43 -26.56
N LEU A 77 -5.98 -7.11 -25.83
CA LEU A 77 -7.33 -7.05 -26.38
C LEU A 77 -7.49 -5.90 -27.39
N VAL A 78 -6.89 -4.73 -27.16
CA VAL A 78 -6.86 -3.62 -28.11
C VAL A 78 -6.17 -4.06 -29.41
N ALA A 79 -4.97 -4.62 -29.29
CA ALA A 79 -4.19 -5.10 -30.44
C ALA A 79 -4.94 -6.20 -31.21
N LEU A 80 -5.59 -7.14 -30.51
CA LEU A 80 -6.40 -8.19 -31.10
C LEU A 80 -7.62 -7.60 -31.82
N THR A 81 -8.34 -6.65 -31.22
CA THR A 81 -9.50 -5.99 -31.82
C THR A 81 -9.11 -5.22 -33.08
N VAL A 82 -7.99 -4.46 -33.03
CA VAL A 82 -7.46 -3.77 -34.23
C VAL A 82 -7.12 -4.77 -35.34
N SER A 83 -6.49 -5.90 -34.97
CA SER A 83 -6.12 -6.94 -35.94
C SER A 83 -7.31 -7.68 -36.53
N LEU A 84 -8.42 -7.78 -35.81
CA LEU A 84 -9.68 -8.40 -36.25
C LEU A 84 -10.56 -7.44 -37.04
N SER A 85 -10.41 -6.11 -36.83
CA SER A 85 -11.22 -5.09 -37.50
C SER A 85 -10.89 -5.00 -38.99
N SER A 86 -11.79 -4.38 -39.75
CA SER A 86 -11.58 -4.06 -41.17
C SER A 86 -10.64 -2.83 -41.38
N LEU A 87 -10.09 -2.26 -40.30
CA LEU A 87 -9.22 -1.10 -40.39
C LEU A 87 -7.97 -1.42 -41.22
N PRO A 88 -7.59 -0.51 -42.15
CA PRO A 88 -6.38 -0.69 -42.96
C PRO A 88 -5.15 -0.53 -42.07
N LEU A 89 -4.46 -1.65 -41.76
CA LEU A 89 -3.22 -1.65 -41.01
C LEU A 89 -1.99 -1.28 -41.85
N GLY A 90 -2.24 -0.57 -42.93
CA GLY A 90 -1.20 -0.11 -43.90
C GLY A 90 -0.69 -1.22 -44.82
N PRO A 91 0.34 -0.93 -45.64
CA PRO A 91 0.83 -1.88 -46.63
C PRO A 91 1.51 -3.12 -46.03
N TRP A 92 1.88 -3.06 -44.75
CA TRP A 92 2.60 -4.15 -44.05
C TRP A 92 1.71 -5.35 -43.69
N LEU A 93 0.39 -5.13 -43.50
CA LEU A 93 -0.59 -6.15 -43.09
C LEU A 93 -1.85 -6.06 -43.95
N PRO A 94 -1.80 -6.43 -45.25
CA PRO A 94 -2.97 -6.45 -46.09
C PRO A 94 -4.05 -7.39 -45.56
N GLY A 95 -5.33 -7.06 -45.77
CA GLY A 95 -6.50 -7.58 -45.07
C GLY A 95 -6.64 -9.10 -44.88
N GLN A 96 -6.16 -9.91 -45.79
CA GLN A 96 -6.22 -11.39 -45.69
C GLN A 96 -4.82 -12.03 -45.81
N SER A 97 -3.78 -11.31 -45.42
CA SER A 97 -2.42 -11.85 -45.46
C SER A 97 -2.20 -12.93 -44.38
N LEU A 98 -1.31 -13.90 -44.69
CA LEU A 98 -0.86 -14.89 -43.73
C LEU A 98 -0.28 -14.21 -42.47
N ALA A 99 0.46 -13.10 -42.67
CA ALA A 99 1.04 -12.31 -41.56
C ALA A 99 -0.04 -11.79 -40.59
N ARG A 100 -1.18 -11.32 -41.10
CA ARG A 100 -2.29 -10.86 -40.24
C ARG A 100 -2.93 -12.01 -39.47
N GLN A 101 -3.12 -13.17 -40.12
CA GLN A 101 -3.64 -14.37 -39.44
C GLN A 101 -2.72 -14.85 -38.31
N VAL A 102 -1.42 -14.88 -38.57
CA VAL A 102 -0.40 -15.23 -37.56
C VAL A 102 -0.45 -14.22 -36.40
N LEU A 103 -0.52 -12.92 -36.71
CA LEU A 103 -0.60 -11.88 -35.67
C LEU A 103 -1.84 -12.03 -34.80
N ILE A 104 -3.01 -12.29 -35.39
CA ILE A 104 -4.26 -12.56 -34.63
C ILE A 104 -4.09 -13.75 -33.68
N ASN A 105 -3.52 -14.85 -34.17
CA ASN A 105 -3.28 -16.03 -33.34
C ASN A 105 -2.31 -15.77 -32.19
N VAL A 106 -1.21 -15.08 -32.45
CA VAL A 106 -0.24 -14.71 -31.42
C VAL A 106 -0.85 -13.79 -30.37
N LEU A 107 -1.62 -12.77 -30.81
CA LEU A 107 -2.28 -11.85 -29.87
C LEU A 107 -3.35 -12.54 -29.04
N PHE A 108 -4.09 -13.49 -29.63
CA PHE A 108 -5.04 -14.31 -28.90
C PHE A 108 -4.34 -15.19 -27.85
N ASP A 109 -3.27 -15.85 -28.23
CA ASP A 109 -2.45 -16.65 -27.30
C ASP A 109 -1.86 -15.78 -26.17
N CYS A 110 -1.37 -14.57 -26.49
CA CYS A 110 -0.92 -13.61 -25.49
C CYS A 110 -2.04 -13.21 -24.50
N ALA A 111 -3.24 -12.95 -25.01
CA ALA A 111 -4.39 -12.60 -24.17
C ALA A 111 -4.76 -13.74 -23.21
N ILE A 112 -4.69 -14.99 -23.67
CA ILE A 112 -4.90 -16.19 -22.83
C ILE A 112 -3.76 -16.35 -21.83
N ALA A 113 -2.51 -16.23 -22.26
CA ALA A 113 -1.33 -16.41 -21.41
C ALA A 113 -1.34 -15.47 -20.19
N ILE A 114 -1.86 -14.26 -20.33
CA ILE A 114 -1.95 -13.26 -19.25
C ILE A 114 -2.97 -13.67 -18.16
N ILE A 115 -3.96 -14.49 -18.45
CA ILE A 115 -5.05 -14.84 -17.51
C ILE A 115 -4.51 -15.47 -16.21
N GLY A 116 -3.58 -16.43 -16.30
CA GLY A 116 -3.02 -17.10 -15.13
C GLY A 116 -2.27 -16.18 -14.17
N PRO A 117 -1.26 -15.43 -14.65
CA PRO A 117 -0.57 -14.41 -13.85
C PRO A 117 -1.51 -13.34 -13.27
N PHE A 118 -2.52 -12.90 -14.05
CA PHE A 118 -3.53 -11.98 -13.58
C PHE A 118 -4.32 -12.56 -12.40
N LEU A 119 -4.88 -13.78 -12.53
CA LEU A 119 -5.62 -14.45 -11.45
C LEU A 119 -4.75 -14.65 -10.21
N ARG A 120 -3.49 -15.07 -10.37
CA ARG A 120 -2.56 -15.23 -9.25
C ARG A 120 -2.28 -13.95 -8.49
N SER A 121 -2.37 -12.81 -9.16
CA SER A 121 -2.10 -11.51 -8.55
C SER A 121 -3.33 -10.84 -7.96
N ILE A 122 -4.54 -11.11 -8.49
CA ILE A 122 -5.77 -10.49 -8.01
C ILE A 122 -6.46 -11.28 -6.90
N LEU A 123 -6.33 -12.62 -6.90
CA LEU A 123 -6.92 -13.46 -5.86
C LEU A 123 -6.19 -13.29 -4.53
N GLU A 124 -6.96 -13.30 -3.45
CA GLU A 124 -6.43 -13.18 -2.09
C GLU A 124 -5.60 -14.43 -1.72
N PRO A 125 -4.54 -14.29 -0.90
CA PRO A 125 -3.70 -15.41 -0.49
C PRO A 125 -4.51 -16.53 0.19
N GLY A 126 -4.22 -17.79 -0.14
CA GLY A 126 -4.90 -18.94 0.46
C GLY A 126 -6.27 -19.31 -0.11
N MET A 127 -6.84 -18.48 -1.02
CA MET A 127 -8.15 -18.75 -1.61
C MET A 127 -8.15 -19.85 -2.66
N VAL A 128 -6.99 -20.24 -3.16
CA VAL A 128 -6.83 -21.28 -4.17
C VAL A 128 -5.84 -22.34 -3.65
N SER A 129 -6.07 -23.63 -3.97
CA SER A 129 -5.18 -24.71 -3.57
C SER A 129 -3.78 -24.56 -4.21
N ARG A 130 -2.73 -25.00 -3.50
CA ARG A 130 -1.34 -24.88 -3.96
C ARG A 130 -1.08 -25.46 -5.36
N PRO A 131 -1.64 -26.63 -5.75
CA PRO A 131 -1.42 -27.18 -7.10
C PRO A 131 -2.07 -26.29 -8.18
N VAL A 132 -3.31 -25.86 -7.99
CA VAL A 132 -4.01 -24.97 -8.94
C VAL A 132 -3.27 -23.64 -9.07
N PHE A 133 -2.81 -23.06 -7.96
CA PHE A 133 -2.03 -21.84 -7.97
C PHE A 133 -0.70 -21.96 -8.73
N ARG A 134 -0.01 -23.14 -8.63
CA ARG A 134 1.20 -23.40 -9.41
C ARG A 134 0.89 -23.55 -10.90
N LEU A 135 -0.15 -24.29 -11.26
CA LEU A 135 -0.56 -24.48 -12.66
C LEU A 135 -0.92 -23.18 -13.35
N LEU A 136 -1.62 -22.26 -12.66
CA LEU A 136 -1.86 -20.90 -13.18
C LEU A 136 -0.57 -20.14 -13.49
N GLY A 137 0.51 -20.42 -12.75
CA GLY A 137 1.82 -19.82 -13.02
C GLY A 137 2.54 -20.40 -14.23
N TRP A 138 2.28 -21.67 -14.56
CA TRP A 138 2.82 -22.33 -15.75
C TRP A 138 2.06 -22.04 -17.03
N GLN A 139 0.84 -21.52 -16.92
CA GLN A 139 -0.04 -21.24 -18.06
C GLN A 139 0.63 -20.44 -19.20
N PRO A 140 1.37 -19.33 -18.97
CA PRO A 140 2.03 -18.59 -20.05
C PRO A 140 3.01 -19.46 -20.84
N TRP A 141 3.76 -20.31 -20.17
CA TRP A 141 4.75 -21.18 -20.80
C TRP A 141 4.08 -22.29 -21.59
N LEU A 142 2.98 -22.85 -21.09
CA LEU A 142 2.20 -23.86 -21.81
C LEU A 142 1.60 -23.30 -23.11
N VAL A 143 1.08 -22.07 -23.08
CA VAL A 143 0.59 -21.39 -24.27
C VAL A 143 1.73 -21.11 -25.25
N ALA A 144 2.86 -20.56 -24.76
CA ALA A 144 4.02 -20.25 -25.59
C ALA A 144 4.59 -21.49 -26.32
N LEU A 145 4.48 -22.67 -25.70
CA LEU A 145 4.94 -23.93 -26.31
C LEU A 145 4.12 -24.29 -27.57
N THR A 146 2.83 -23.94 -27.61
CA THR A 146 1.94 -24.28 -28.72
C THR A 146 1.83 -23.20 -29.80
N THR A 147 2.20 -21.96 -29.49
CA THR A 147 2.14 -20.83 -30.43
C THR A 147 2.96 -21.05 -31.72
N PRO A 148 4.20 -21.60 -31.70
CA PRO A 148 4.99 -21.83 -32.91
C PRO A 148 4.30 -22.74 -33.93
N ALA A 149 3.43 -23.66 -33.50
CA ALA A 149 2.67 -24.50 -34.42
C ALA A 149 1.79 -23.69 -35.41
N MET A 150 1.39 -22.49 -35.01
CA MET A 150 0.59 -21.58 -35.85
C MET A 150 1.40 -20.94 -36.98
N LEU A 151 2.73 -20.97 -36.91
CA LEU A 151 3.61 -20.50 -37.98
C LEU A 151 3.76 -21.53 -39.11
N MET A 152 3.36 -22.77 -38.85
CA MET A 152 3.39 -23.84 -39.86
C MET A 152 2.15 -23.74 -40.77
N ASN A 153 2.36 -23.70 -42.08
CA ASN A 153 1.27 -23.65 -43.06
C ASN A 153 1.50 -24.70 -44.17
N PRO A 154 0.68 -25.79 -44.23
CA PRO A 154 -0.44 -26.09 -43.35
C PRO A 154 0.00 -26.60 -41.97
N CYS A 155 -0.72 -26.22 -40.92
CA CYS A 155 -0.47 -26.75 -39.57
C CYS A 155 -0.96 -28.19 -39.49
N PRO A 156 -0.14 -29.14 -38.98
CA PRO A 156 -0.55 -30.53 -38.84
C PRO A 156 -1.78 -30.67 -37.94
N PRO A 157 -2.79 -31.52 -38.33
CA PRO A 157 -4.03 -31.67 -37.56
C PRO A 157 -3.81 -32.08 -36.10
N LEU A 158 -2.80 -32.88 -35.82
CA LEU A 158 -2.43 -33.30 -34.46
C LEU A 158 -2.06 -32.09 -33.58
N TYR A 159 -1.28 -31.14 -34.12
CA TYR A 159 -0.89 -29.91 -33.37
C TYR A 159 -2.08 -29.03 -33.09
N MET A 160 -3.03 -28.92 -34.03
CA MET A 160 -4.29 -28.19 -33.81
C MET A 160 -5.08 -28.82 -32.67
N ALA A 161 -5.27 -30.15 -32.70
CA ALA A 161 -6.00 -30.85 -31.65
C ALA A 161 -5.32 -30.75 -30.27
N LEU A 162 -3.99 -30.82 -30.21
CA LEU A 162 -3.23 -30.62 -28.96
C LEU A 162 -3.40 -29.21 -28.40
N ARG A 163 -3.33 -28.20 -29.26
CA ARG A 163 -3.54 -26.80 -28.87
C ARG A 163 -4.96 -26.57 -28.35
N ASP A 164 -5.95 -27.04 -29.08
CA ASP A 164 -7.35 -26.91 -28.66
C ASP A 164 -7.61 -27.63 -27.33
N GLY A 165 -7.05 -28.83 -27.15
CA GLY A 165 -7.09 -29.55 -25.88
C GLY A 165 -6.41 -28.77 -24.73
N LEU A 166 -5.29 -28.12 -25.00
CA LEU A 166 -4.62 -27.26 -24.02
C LEU A 166 -5.47 -26.05 -23.65
N LEU A 167 -6.06 -25.36 -24.64
CA LEU A 167 -6.92 -24.19 -24.38
C LEU A 167 -8.15 -24.56 -23.53
N VAL A 168 -8.77 -25.71 -23.83
CA VAL A 168 -9.87 -26.25 -23.01
C VAL A 168 -9.38 -26.56 -21.58
N SER A 169 -8.21 -27.17 -21.44
CA SER A 169 -7.63 -27.48 -20.12
C SER A 169 -7.33 -26.22 -19.31
N ILE A 170 -6.89 -25.14 -19.96
CA ILE A 170 -6.67 -23.82 -19.33
C ILE A 170 -8.02 -23.24 -18.87
N LEU A 171 -9.07 -23.33 -19.69
CA LEU A 171 -10.40 -22.85 -19.33
C LEU A 171 -10.94 -23.59 -18.10
N VAL A 172 -10.79 -24.92 -18.07
CA VAL A 172 -11.17 -25.74 -16.91
C VAL A 172 -10.37 -25.36 -15.67
N LEU A 173 -9.06 -25.15 -15.80
CA LEU A 173 -8.18 -24.71 -14.70
C LEU A 173 -8.64 -23.36 -14.12
N VAL A 174 -8.96 -22.39 -14.98
CA VAL A 174 -9.46 -21.08 -14.59
C VAL A 174 -10.80 -21.21 -13.86
N PHE A 175 -11.71 -22.04 -14.38
CA PHE A 175 -12.99 -22.30 -13.73
C PHE A 175 -12.80 -22.93 -12.34
N ILE A 176 -11.94 -23.93 -12.20
CA ILE A 176 -11.62 -24.56 -10.92
C ILE A 176 -11.04 -23.52 -9.94
N ALA A 177 -10.12 -22.66 -10.41
CA ALA A 177 -9.52 -21.62 -9.57
C ALA A 177 -10.56 -20.64 -9.04
N LEU A 178 -11.45 -20.14 -9.91
CA LEU A 178 -12.53 -19.23 -9.52
C LEU A 178 -13.53 -19.92 -8.58
N ALA A 179 -13.96 -21.16 -8.87
CA ALA A 179 -14.87 -21.91 -8.03
C ALA A 179 -14.31 -22.13 -6.62
N GLN A 180 -13.01 -22.54 -6.51
CA GLN A 180 -12.33 -22.68 -5.21
C GLN A 180 -12.26 -21.35 -4.44
N ALA A 181 -11.91 -20.27 -5.14
CA ALA A 181 -11.81 -18.95 -4.52
C ALA A 181 -13.19 -18.42 -4.07
N ILE A 182 -14.24 -18.61 -4.85
CA ILE A 182 -15.62 -18.24 -4.50
C ILE A 182 -16.10 -19.04 -3.28
N ALA A 183 -15.88 -20.36 -3.28
CA ALA A 183 -16.25 -21.23 -2.16
C ALA A 183 -15.56 -20.84 -0.84
N ARG A 184 -14.36 -20.23 -0.93
CA ARG A 184 -13.63 -19.70 0.23
C ARG A 184 -13.93 -18.22 0.54
N GLY A 185 -14.92 -17.63 -0.12
CA GLY A 185 -15.41 -16.28 0.16
C GLY A 185 -14.69 -15.14 -0.55
N SER A 186 -13.82 -15.41 -1.54
CA SER A 186 -13.11 -14.36 -2.30
C SER A 186 -14.09 -13.44 -3.01
N ARG A 187 -13.99 -12.13 -2.72
CA ARG A 187 -14.79 -11.10 -3.43
C ARG A 187 -14.22 -10.85 -4.82
N ALA A 188 -12.90 -10.84 -4.98
CA ALA A 188 -12.25 -10.64 -6.27
C ALA A 188 -12.68 -11.74 -7.27
N ALA A 189 -12.75 -13.00 -6.83
CA ALA A 189 -13.20 -14.11 -7.66
C ALA A 189 -14.67 -13.95 -8.09
N ARG A 190 -15.55 -13.43 -7.24
CA ARG A 190 -16.97 -13.17 -7.60
C ARG A 190 -17.12 -12.12 -8.68
N PHE A 191 -16.40 -11.01 -8.57
CA PHE A 191 -16.37 -9.97 -9.61
C PHE A 191 -15.83 -10.52 -10.93
N GLN A 192 -14.75 -11.30 -10.87
CA GLN A 192 -14.12 -11.86 -12.08
C GLN A 192 -15.00 -12.93 -12.74
N ALA A 193 -15.66 -13.77 -11.97
CA ALA A 193 -16.60 -14.76 -12.50
C ALA A 193 -17.82 -14.08 -13.14
N ALA A 194 -18.37 -13.03 -12.51
CA ALA A 194 -19.45 -12.24 -13.10
C ALA A 194 -19.01 -11.55 -14.39
N ALA A 195 -17.81 -10.98 -14.43
CA ALA A 195 -17.27 -10.35 -15.61
C ALA A 195 -17.12 -11.33 -16.79
N TRP A 196 -16.58 -12.51 -16.54
CA TRP A 196 -16.37 -13.51 -17.60
C TRP A 196 -17.61 -14.28 -17.99
N SER A 197 -18.65 -14.34 -17.16
CA SER A 197 -19.89 -15.02 -17.50
C SER A 197 -20.57 -14.47 -18.77
N CYS A 198 -20.49 -13.15 -18.98
CA CYS A 198 -21.05 -12.51 -20.19
C CYS A 198 -20.30 -12.95 -21.46
N LEU A 199 -18.96 -13.00 -21.39
CA LEU A 199 -18.14 -13.46 -22.52
C LEU A 199 -18.41 -14.94 -22.82
N LEU A 200 -18.47 -15.79 -21.79
CA LEU A 200 -18.81 -17.21 -21.95
C LEU A 200 -20.22 -17.43 -22.53
N ALA A 201 -21.19 -16.60 -22.13
CA ALA A 201 -22.55 -16.68 -22.68
C ALA A 201 -22.56 -16.36 -24.18
N VAL A 202 -21.86 -15.30 -24.62
CA VAL A 202 -21.77 -14.96 -26.06
C VAL A 202 -21.06 -16.05 -26.84
N CYS A 203 -19.97 -16.60 -26.33
CA CYS A 203 -19.27 -17.71 -26.98
C CYS A 203 -20.13 -18.97 -27.02
N GLY A 204 -20.89 -19.27 -25.97
CA GLY A 204 -21.83 -20.40 -25.94
C GLY A 204 -22.97 -20.28 -26.94
N VAL A 205 -23.56 -19.09 -27.06
CA VAL A 205 -24.60 -18.79 -28.07
C VAL A 205 -24.04 -18.95 -29.47
N SER A 206 -22.82 -18.44 -29.73
CA SER A 206 -22.18 -18.60 -31.03
C SER A 206 -21.94 -20.07 -31.36
N LEU A 207 -21.41 -20.83 -30.42
CA LEU A 207 -21.17 -22.27 -30.59
C LEU A 207 -22.47 -23.05 -30.85
N PHE A 208 -23.53 -22.71 -30.13
CA PHE A 208 -24.88 -23.29 -30.38
C PHE A 208 -25.38 -23.00 -31.80
N HIS A 209 -25.22 -21.76 -32.28
CA HIS A 209 -25.58 -21.40 -33.65
C HIS A 209 -24.81 -22.21 -34.70
N ASP A 210 -23.49 -22.40 -34.49
CA ASP A 210 -22.63 -23.09 -35.44
C ASP A 210 -22.91 -24.62 -35.47
N ILE A 211 -23.04 -25.23 -34.29
CA ILE A 211 -23.19 -26.70 -34.19
C ILE A 211 -24.61 -27.13 -34.43
N VAL A 212 -25.58 -26.49 -33.78
CA VAL A 212 -26.99 -26.93 -33.80
C VAL A 212 -27.78 -26.32 -34.96
N LEU A 213 -27.67 -25.01 -35.13
CA LEU A 213 -28.41 -24.30 -36.16
C LEU A 213 -27.70 -24.32 -37.51
N ARG A 214 -26.44 -24.72 -37.56
CA ARG A 214 -25.56 -24.73 -38.75
C ARG A 214 -25.59 -23.41 -39.53
N ARG A 215 -25.72 -22.31 -38.80
CA ARG A 215 -25.74 -20.94 -39.31
C ARG A 215 -24.83 -20.07 -38.46
N PRO A 216 -24.02 -19.20 -39.07
CA PRO A 216 -23.17 -18.28 -38.29
C PRO A 216 -24.06 -17.31 -37.50
N PHE A 217 -23.63 -16.98 -36.29
CA PHE A 217 -24.27 -15.94 -35.46
C PHE A 217 -23.95 -14.56 -36.03
N GLY A 218 -24.84 -14.02 -36.85
CA GLY A 218 -24.60 -12.78 -37.63
C GLY A 218 -24.28 -11.54 -36.79
N LEU A 219 -24.71 -11.51 -35.52
CA LEU A 219 -24.40 -10.41 -34.57
C LEU A 219 -23.22 -10.72 -33.66
N PHE A 220 -22.47 -11.79 -33.91
CA PHE A 220 -21.39 -12.26 -33.02
C PHE A 220 -20.39 -11.17 -32.66
N LEU A 221 -19.90 -10.40 -33.63
CA LEU A 221 -18.89 -9.37 -33.40
C LEU A 221 -19.39 -8.26 -32.45
N TYR A 222 -20.64 -7.80 -32.67
CA TYR A 222 -21.23 -6.76 -31.80
C TYR A 222 -21.54 -7.28 -30.39
N ALA A 223 -22.04 -8.52 -30.30
CA ALA A 223 -22.28 -9.18 -29.02
C ALA A 223 -20.96 -9.40 -28.25
N LEU A 224 -19.89 -9.80 -28.95
CA LEU A 224 -18.55 -9.93 -28.39
C LEU A 224 -18.02 -8.58 -27.87
N PHE A 225 -18.17 -7.51 -28.64
CA PHE A 225 -17.77 -6.16 -28.19
C PHE A 225 -18.55 -5.74 -26.95
N GLY A 226 -19.87 -5.97 -26.92
CA GLY A 226 -20.69 -5.71 -25.75
C GLY A 226 -20.27 -6.53 -24.52
N ALA A 227 -19.97 -7.81 -24.70
CA ALA A 227 -19.52 -8.70 -23.64
C ALA A 227 -18.13 -8.30 -23.09
N LEU A 228 -17.19 -7.92 -23.97
CA LEU A 228 -15.87 -7.43 -23.58
C LEU A 228 -15.97 -6.07 -22.86
N ALA A 229 -16.86 -5.18 -23.32
CA ALA A 229 -17.10 -3.91 -22.64
C ALA A 229 -17.65 -4.13 -21.23
N LEU A 230 -18.64 -5.02 -21.07
CA LEU A 230 -19.22 -5.35 -19.78
C LEU A 230 -18.21 -6.08 -18.87
N GLU A 231 -17.42 -6.98 -19.42
CA GLU A 231 -16.32 -7.63 -18.71
C GLU A 231 -15.31 -6.60 -18.17
N MET A 232 -14.91 -5.64 -18.99
CA MET A 232 -14.01 -4.56 -18.58
C MET A 232 -14.61 -3.69 -17.46
N LEU A 233 -15.88 -3.33 -17.56
CA LEU A 233 -16.58 -2.58 -16.51
C LEU A 233 -16.62 -3.35 -15.19
N LEU A 234 -17.06 -4.60 -15.19
CA LEU A 234 -17.18 -5.42 -14.00
C LEU A 234 -15.81 -5.69 -13.36
N THR A 235 -14.79 -5.95 -14.17
CA THR A 235 -13.41 -6.10 -13.69
C THR A 235 -12.91 -4.80 -13.07
N SER A 236 -13.21 -3.65 -13.68
CA SER A 236 -12.84 -2.32 -13.17
C SER A 236 -13.50 -2.01 -11.83
N ILE A 237 -14.77 -2.35 -11.67
CA ILE A 237 -15.51 -2.23 -10.40
C ILE A 237 -14.84 -3.11 -9.32
N GLY A 238 -14.49 -4.36 -9.66
CA GLY A 238 -13.78 -5.28 -8.75
C GLY A 238 -12.39 -4.76 -8.33
N ILE A 239 -11.66 -4.13 -9.24
CA ILE A 239 -10.37 -3.48 -8.96
C ILE A 239 -10.59 -2.27 -8.05
N GLY A 240 -11.59 -1.44 -8.33
CA GLY A 240 -11.97 -0.29 -7.50
C GLY A 240 -12.33 -0.69 -6.07
N ASP A 241 -13.14 -1.74 -5.88
CA ASP A 241 -13.48 -2.28 -4.57
C ASP A 241 -12.23 -2.76 -3.82
N ARG A 242 -11.32 -3.45 -4.50
CA ARG A 242 -10.03 -3.86 -3.92
C ARG A 242 -9.16 -2.67 -3.53
N PHE A 243 -9.07 -1.66 -4.40
CA PHE A 243 -8.35 -0.42 -4.13
C PHE A 243 -8.86 0.27 -2.85
N MET A 244 -10.17 0.44 -2.73
CA MET A 244 -10.78 1.08 -1.57
C MET A 244 -10.52 0.32 -0.27
N ARG A 245 -10.50 -1.01 -0.31
CA ARG A 245 -10.15 -1.83 0.88
C ARG A 245 -8.70 -1.69 1.28
N LEU A 246 -7.78 -1.76 0.32
CA LEU A 246 -6.34 -1.60 0.59
C LEU A 246 -6.05 -0.21 1.17
N LYS A 247 -6.68 0.82 0.61
CA LYS A 247 -6.55 2.19 1.10
C LYS A 247 -7.06 2.33 2.53
N ARG A 248 -8.27 1.82 2.83
CA ARG A 248 -8.83 1.85 4.20
C ARG A 248 -7.92 1.14 5.20
N GLY A 249 -7.46 -0.08 4.89
CA GLY A 249 -6.56 -0.81 5.77
C GLY A 249 -5.23 -0.08 6.02
N HIS A 250 -4.69 0.60 5.02
CA HIS A 250 -3.50 1.43 5.19
C HIS A 250 -3.77 2.67 6.06
N ASP A 251 -4.90 3.35 5.85
CA ASP A 251 -5.28 4.53 6.63
C ASP A 251 -5.54 4.17 8.10
N GLU A 252 -6.21 3.04 8.36
CA GLU A 252 -6.44 2.50 9.71
C GLU A 252 -5.12 2.11 10.40
N ALA A 253 -4.21 1.43 9.69
CA ALA A 253 -2.90 1.07 10.22
C ALA A 253 -2.07 2.33 10.58
N ARG A 254 -2.15 3.37 9.76
CA ARG A 254 -1.46 4.64 10.00
C ARG A 254 -2.05 5.40 11.18
N ALA A 255 -3.38 5.43 11.31
CA ALA A 255 -4.07 6.02 12.46
C ALA A 255 -3.71 5.30 13.77
N ASN A 256 -3.70 3.96 13.76
CA ASN A 256 -3.30 3.16 14.92
C ASN A 256 -1.83 3.35 15.28
N ALA A 257 -0.94 3.45 14.30
CA ALA A 257 0.48 3.75 14.54
C ALA A 257 0.67 5.11 15.20
N GLY A 258 -0.06 6.15 14.74
CA GLY A 258 -0.04 7.48 15.34
C GLY A 258 -0.57 7.49 16.78
N LEU A 259 -1.63 6.72 17.06
CA LEU A 259 -2.16 6.58 18.42
C LEU A 259 -1.16 5.89 19.36
N LEU A 260 -0.54 4.79 18.89
CA LEU A 260 0.51 4.10 19.65
C LEU A 260 1.72 4.99 19.92
N GLU A 261 2.10 5.82 18.95
CA GLU A 261 3.17 6.79 19.11
C GLU A 261 2.83 7.86 20.16
N GLN A 262 1.59 8.37 20.18
CA GLN A 262 1.11 9.29 21.22
C GLN A 262 1.11 8.63 22.61
N LEU A 263 0.61 7.39 22.74
CA LEU A 263 0.64 6.64 23.98
C LEU A 263 2.08 6.36 24.46
N ALA A 264 3.02 6.18 23.53
CA ALA A 264 4.45 6.00 23.82
C ALA A 264 5.17 7.29 24.23
N GLN A 265 4.53 8.47 24.20
CA GLN A 265 5.11 9.76 24.60
C GLN A 265 4.74 10.21 26.02
N THR A 266 3.91 9.46 26.74
CA THR A 266 3.50 9.75 28.12
C THR A 266 4.07 8.73 29.09
N ASP A 267 4.38 9.18 30.31
CA ASP A 267 4.72 8.32 31.43
C ASP A 267 3.42 7.79 32.09
N SER A 268 3.30 6.48 32.22
CA SER A 268 2.07 5.84 32.70
C SER A 268 1.74 6.10 34.17
N LEU A 269 2.73 6.45 35.01
CA LEU A 269 2.54 6.74 36.42
C LEU A 269 2.07 8.17 36.64
N THR A 270 2.75 9.13 36.01
CA THR A 270 2.55 10.57 36.27
C THR A 270 1.60 11.25 35.27
N GLY A 271 1.37 10.64 34.11
CA GLY A 271 0.67 11.29 32.99
C GLY A 271 1.44 12.39 32.31
N LEU A 272 2.65 12.74 32.81
CA LEU A 272 3.53 13.69 32.14
C LEU A 272 4.09 13.15 30.84
N PRO A 273 4.54 14.00 29.91
CA PRO A 273 5.43 13.62 28.83
C PRO A 273 6.63 12.79 29.33
N ASN A 274 7.06 11.82 28.52
CA ASN A 274 8.26 11.04 28.83
C ASN A 274 9.51 11.61 28.14
N ARG A 275 10.65 10.94 28.28
CA ARG A 275 11.94 11.34 27.71
C ARG A 275 11.84 11.56 26.18
N ARG A 276 11.10 10.71 25.43
CA ARG A 276 10.94 10.88 23.98
C ARG A 276 10.15 12.14 23.64
N ALA A 277 9.12 12.42 24.42
CA ALA A 277 8.27 13.60 24.20
C ALA A 277 9.03 14.91 24.43
N ILE A 278 9.85 15.00 25.49
CA ILE A 278 10.63 16.22 25.75
C ILE A 278 11.72 16.42 24.70
N GLU A 279 12.36 15.35 24.22
CA GLU A 279 13.34 15.42 23.13
C GLU A 279 12.70 15.92 21.83
N ALA A 280 11.54 15.39 21.45
CA ALA A 280 10.78 15.86 20.30
C ALA A 280 10.31 17.32 20.46
N ARG A 281 9.88 17.71 21.67
CA ARG A 281 9.46 19.09 21.98
C ARG A 281 10.61 20.06 21.89
N PHE A 282 11.80 19.69 22.40
CA PHE A 282 13.01 20.50 22.29
C PHE A 282 13.39 20.78 20.83
N ALA A 283 13.34 19.74 19.98
CA ALA A 283 13.63 19.89 18.55
C ALA A 283 12.64 20.81 17.81
N ALA A 284 11.38 20.81 18.24
CA ALA A 284 10.31 21.62 17.63
C ALA A 284 10.18 23.04 18.22
N SER A 285 10.80 23.31 19.36
CA SER A 285 10.71 24.56 20.09
C SER A 285 12.10 25.14 20.39
N ARG A 286 12.14 26.37 20.92
CA ARG A 286 13.42 27.00 21.33
C ARG A 286 13.32 27.39 22.79
N PRO A 287 13.53 26.45 23.73
CA PRO A 287 13.58 26.78 25.14
C PRO A 287 14.81 27.66 25.43
N ARG A 288 14.73 28.47 26.49
CA ARG A 288 15.86 29.27 26.97
C ARG A 288 16.79 28.47 27.87
N ALA A 289 16.25 27.48 28.57
CA ALA A 289 17.02 26.58 29.42
C ALA A 289 16.43 25.16 29.45
N VAL A 290 17.30 24.21 29.80
CA VAL A 290 16.91 22.83 30.16
C VAL A 290 17.27 22.64 31.64
N ALA A 291 16.37 22.04 32.41
CA ALA A 291 16.62 21.68 33.79
C ALA A 291 16.32 20.21 34.06
N ILE A 292 17.07 19.63 35.02
CA ILE A 292 16.75 18.31 35.59
C ILE A 292 16.42 18.52 37.07
N VAL A 293 15.34 17.89 37.51
CA VAL A 293 14.87 17.87 38.90
C VAL A 293 14.84 16.43 39.38
N ASP A 294 15.36 16.19 40.58
CA ASP A 294 15.44 14.87 41.20
C ASP A 294 14.97 14.95 42.65
N ILE A 295 14.23 13.93 43.08
CA ILE A 295 13.69 13.88 44.46
C ILE A 295 14.74 13.46 45.44
N ASP A 296 15.04 14.33 46.39
CA ASP A 296 16.06 14.09 47.40
C ASP A 296 15.72 12.87 48.28
N HIS A 297 16.72 11.99 48.44
CA HIS A 297 16.58 10.79 49.29
C HIS A 297 15.42 9.87 48.94
N PHE A 298 15.01 9.80 47.67
CA PHE A 298 13.87 9.02 47.22
C PHE A 298 13.93 7.52 47.60
N LYS A 299 15.12 6.92 47.49
CA LYS A 299 15.34 5.54 47.93
C LYS A 299 15.00 5.36 49.41
N ALA A 300 15.39 6.29 50.27
CA ALA A 300 15.05 6.19 51.71
C ALA A 300 13.56 6.33 51.99
N ILE A 301 12.79 7.00 51.10
CA ILE A 301 11.33 7.06 51.19
C ILE A 301 10.75 5.68 50.82
N ASN A 302 11.21 5.09 49.74
CA ASN A 302 10.76 3.75 49.32
C ASN A 302 11.09 2.69 50.41
N ASP A 303 12.31 2.75 51.00
CA ASP A 303 12.76 1.79 51.99
C ASP A 303 11.94 1.91 53.29
N ALA A 304 11.50 3.14 53.66
CA ALA A 304 10.77 3.40 54.92
C ALA A 304 9.24 3.22 54.76
N PHE A 305 8.67 3.63 53.63
CA PHE A 305 7.22 3.73 53.44
C PHE A 305 6.68 2.86 52.30
N GLY A 306 7.53 2.12 51.61
CA GLY A 306 7.16 1.24 50.52
C GLY A 306 7.01 1.96 49.17
N HIS A 307 7.07 1.18 48.08
CA HIS A 307 7.00 1.69 46.70
C HIS A 307 5.73 2.46 46.37
N ALA A 308 4.56 2.05 46.96
CA ALA A 308 3.31 2.76 46.73
C ALA A 308 3.34 4.21 47.22
N CYS A 309 4.02 4.46 48.36
CA CYS A 309 4.24 5.80 48.89
C CYS A 309 5.20 6.58 47.99
N GLY A 310 6.28 5.95 47.52
CA GLY A 310 7.22 6.55 46.56
C GLY A 310 6.53 6.95 45.25
N ASP A 311 5.69 6.10 44.70
CA ASP A 311 4.90 6.41 43.50
C ASP A 311 3.97 7.62 43.71
N ALA A 312 3.31 7.72 44.86
CA ALA A 312 2.50 8.87 45.22
C ALA A 312 3.32 10.16 45.36
N VAL A 313 4.54 10.07 45.91
CA VAL A 313 5.49 11.21 45.95
C VAL A 313 5.87 11.64 44.56
N ILE A 314 6.19 10.72 43.64
CA ILE A 314 6.50 11.01 42.25
C ILE A 314 5.34 11.75 41.57
N VAL A 315 4.08 11.28 41.77
CA VAL A 315 2.88 11.91 41.21
C VAL A 315 2.69 13.31 41.77
N ALA A 316 2.92 13.53 43.07
CA ALA A 316 2.80 14.86 43.68
C ALA A 316 3.87 15.85 43.16
N VAL A 317 5.11 15.38 42.97
CA VAL A 317 6.17 16.21 42.34
C VAL A 317 5.84 16.50 40.88
N ALA A 318 5.36 15.54 40.13
CA ALA A 318 4.90 15.72 38.75
C ALA A 318 3.82 16.80 38.66
N ALA A 319 2.86 16.80 39.59
CA ALA A 319 1.80 17.82 39.66
C ALA A 319 2.38 19.21 39.95
N ALA A 320 3.38 19.32 40.84
CA ALA A 320 4.06 20.57 41.13
C ALA A 320 4.82 21.13 39.93
N LEU A 321 5.54 20.25 39.20
CA LEU A 321 6.35 20.64 38.03
C LEU A 321 5.50 20.94 36.78
N ASN A 322 4.26 20.46 36.73
CA ASN A 322 3.31 20.71 35.63
C ASN A 322 2.48 22.00 35.82
N THR A 323 2.93 22.90 36.69
CA THR A 323 2.31 24.20 36.90
C THR A 323 3.15 25.26 36.20
N GLY A 324 2.52 26.22 35.51
CA GLY A 324 3.24 27.28 34.76
C GLY A 324 3.46 26.96 33.28
N ASP A 325 4.39 27.69 32.68
CA ASP A 325 4.68 27.65 31.23
C ASP A 325 5.79 26.63 30.88
N ALA A 326 6.41 25.99 31.86
CA ALA A 326 7.44 24.98 31.67
C ALA A 326 6.86 23.71 31.04
N PHE A 327 7.59 23.10 30.11
CA PHE A 327 7.25 21.79 29.61
C PHE A 327 7.96 20.73 30.46
N ALA A 328 7.23 20.07 31.35
CA ALA A 328 7.75 19.04 32.24
C ALA A 328 7.62 17.65 31.63
N ALA A 329 8.62 16.79 31.85
CA ALA A 329 8.64 15.39 31.47
C ALA A 329 9.32 14.54 32.53
N ARG A 330 8.87 13.28 32.71
CA ARG A 330 9.59 12.30 33.52
C ARG A 330 10.58 11.53 32.65
N ILE A 331 11.87 11.58 33.02
CA ILE A 331 12.95 10.98 32.21
C ILE A 331 13.60 9.75 32.85
N GLY A 332 13.37 9.54 34.15
CA GLY A 332 13.90 8.43 34.91
C GLY A 332 12.98 8.03 36.06
N GLY A 333 13.43 7.18 36.99
CA GLY A 333 12.66 6.73 38.13
C GLY A 333 12.09 7.88 38.97
N GLU A 334 12.96 8.71 39.52
CA GLU A 334 12.65 9.91 40.33
C GLU A 334 13.12 11.22 39.68
N GLU A 335 13.48 11.16 38.37
CA GLU A 335 14.07 12.26 37.62
C GLU A 335 13.08 12.87 36.63
N PHE A 336 13.02 14.20 36.63
CA PHE A 336 12.20 14.99 35.72
C PHE A 336 13.09 15.95 34.94
N ALA A 337 12.73 16.19 33.69
CA ALA A 337 13.35 17.23 32.87
C ALA A 337 12.34 18.31 32.52
N LEU A 338 12.79 19.55 32.45
CA LEU A 338 11.99 20.73 32.17
C LEU A 338 12.59 21.50 30.99
N LEU A 339 11.75 21.93 30.06
CA LEU A 339 12.07 22.97 29.08
C LEU A 339 11.47 24.29 29.59
N LEU A 340 12.34 25.27 29.83
CA LEU A 340 11.96 26.56 30.38
C LEU A 340 12.00 27.62 29.26
N TYR A 341 10.93 28.39 29.15
CA TYR A 341 10.73 29.36 28.06
C TYR A 341 10.73 30.81 28.58
N SER A 342 10.56 31.00 29.88
CA SER A 342 10.50 32.34 30.49
C SER A 342 11.80 33.11 30.31
N GLU A 343 11.76 34.44 30.45
CA GLU A 343 12.92 35.31 30.41
C GLU A 343 13.83 35.11 31.62
N GLN A 344 13.30 34.55 32.70
CA GLN A 344 14.00 34.25 33.92
C GLN A 344 13.89 32.77 34.29
N PRO A 345 14.52 31.88 33.52
CA PRO A 345 14.36 30.43 33.67
C PRO A 345 14.83 29.91 35.04
N TRP A 346 15.80 30.57 35.64
CA TRP A 346 16.25 30.26 36.99
C TRP A 346 15.16 30.48 38.06
N LEU A 347 14.46 31.61 38.00
CA LEU A 347 13.38 31.91 38.96
C LEU A 347 12.19 30.99 38.78
N GLU A 348 11.85 30.66 37.54
CA GLU A 348 10.80 29.70 37.23
C GLU A 348 11.13 28.32 37.80
N LEU A 349 12.34 27.81 37.54
CA LEU A 349 12.80 26.54 38.09
C LEU A 349 12.74 26.50 39.60
N GLU A 350 13.28 27.56 40.27
CA GLU A 350 13.34 27.62 41.71
C GLU A 350 11.96 27.71 42.34
N TRP A 351 11.03 28.37 41.70
CA TRP A 351 9.62 28.40 42.10
C TRP A 351 9.00 27.00 42.00
N LEU A 352 9.10 26.34 40.84
CA LEU A 352 8.58 24.97 40.62
C LEU A 352 9.16 23.97 41.63
N ARG A 353 10.48 24.05 41.87
CA ARG A 353 11.12 23.16 42.83
C ARG A 353 10.62 23.36 44.27
N ARG A 354 10.39 24.63 44.69
CA ARG A 354 9.90 24.99 46.02
C ARG A 354 8.42 24.63 46.23
N GLU A 355 7.65 24.52 45.20
CA GLU A 355 6.26 24.06 45.28
C GLU A 355 6.16 22.54 45.57
N ALA A 356 7.16 21.74 45.20
CA ALA A 356 7.13 20.30 45.33
C ALA A 356 6.88 19.82 46.77
N PRO A 357 7.56 20.30 47.83
CA PRO A 357 7.27 19.88 49.23
C PRO A 357 5.85 20.18 49.63
N GLY A 358 5.29 21.32 49.22
CA GLY A 358 3.91 21.71 49.53
C GLY A 358 2.88 20.83 48.85
N GLN A 359 3.12 20.42 47.61
CA GLN A 359 2.26 19.50 46.88
C GLN A 359 2.32 18.10 47.50
N ILE A 360 3.51 17.61 47.87
CA ILE A 360 3.67 16.34 48.52
C ILE A 360 2.93 16.31 49.88
N ALA A 361 3.08 17.35 50.71
CA ALA A 361 2.42 17.45 52.00
C ALA A 361 0.89 17.46 51.86
N ARG A 362 0.35 18.07 50.82
CA ARG A 362 -1.09 18.04 50.52
C ARG A 362 -1.58 16.67 50.02
N ALA A 363 -0.81 16.01 49.20
CA ALA A 363 -1.16 14.72 48.61
C ALA A 363 -0.96 13.56 49.60
N LEU A 364 -0.01 13.68 50.51
CA LEU A 364 0.41 12.66 51.48
C LEU A 364 0.52 13.23 52.88
N PRO A 365 -0.59 13.62 53.52
CA PRO A 365 -0.56 14.25 54.87
C PRO A 365 -0.04 13.29 55.95
N GLU A 366 -0.06 11.98 55.70
CA GLU A 366 0.43 10.95 56.64
C GLU A 366 1.95 10.77 56.58
N LEU A 367 2.62 11.41 55.60
CA LEU A 367 4.07 11.34 55.46
C LEU A 367 4.74 12.28 56.47
N ASP A 368 5.15 11.75 57.62
CA ASP A 368 5.82 12.50 58.71
C ASP A 368 7.25 12.87 58.33
N ARG A 369 7.45 13.42 57.11
CA ARG A 369 8.74 13.81 56.55
C ARG A 369 8.61 14.85 55.49
N VAL A 370 9.43 15.90 55.52
CA VAL A 370 9.52 16.86 54.43
C VAL A 370 10.37 16.24 53.30
N VAL A 371 9.76 16.08 52.15
CA VAL A 371 10.43 15.63 50.90
C VAL A 371 10.79 16.83 50.11
N THR A 372 12.11 16.95 49.74
CA THR A 372 12.63 18.05 48.93
C THR A 372 13.11 17.53 47.58
N ALA A 373 13.41 18.45 46.68
CA ALA A 373 14.02 18.16 45.40
C ALA A 373 15.23 19.03 45.14
N SER A 374 16.22 18.46 44.47
CA SER A 374 17.36 19.16 43.92
C SER A 374 17.20 19.39 42.43
N ALA A 375 17.74 20.47 41.91
CA ALA A 375 17.65 20.78 40.50
C ALA A 375 18.96 21.28 39.91
N GLY A 376 19.23 20.93 38.64
CA GLY A 376 20.30 21.50 37.85
C GLY A 376 19.72 22.15 36.59
N ILE A 377 20.18 23.34 36.27
CA ILE A 377 19.75 24.10 35.11
C ILE A 377 20.92 24.40 34.18
N ALA A 378 20.68 24.36 32.87
CA ALA A 378 21.59 24.77 31.83
C ALA A 378 20.86 25.77 30.92
N GLU A 379 21.31 27.03 30.94
CA GLU A 379 20.85 28.03 29.99
C GLU A 379 21.47 27.78 28.61
N LEU A 380 20.71 28.03 27.53
CA LEU A 380 21.08 27.58 26.20
C LEU A 380 21.52 28.76 25.31
N GLU A 381 22.64 28.60 24.65
CA GLU A 381 23.02 29.41 23.50
C GLU A 381 22.44 28.80 22.18
N ALA A 382 22.48 29.57 21.11
CA ALA A 382 22.02 29.12 19.82
C ALA A 382 22.85 27.91 19.31
N GLY A 383 22.15 26.83 18.87
CA GLY A 383 22.80 25.66 18.28
C GLY A 383 23.14 24.52 19.24
N VAL A 384 22.84 24.68 20.54
CA VAL A 384 23.05 23.60 21.53
C VAL A 384 22.04 22.48 21.28
N GLY A 385 22.50 21.21 21.22
CA GLY A 385 21.69 20.02 21.14
C GLY A 385 21.06 19.62 22.46
N PHE A 386 19.92 18.89 22.43
CA PHE A 386 19.25 18.41 23.66
C PHE A 386 20.15 17.58 24.55
N ALA A 387 20.93 16.68 23.96
CA ALA A 387 21.83 15.79 24.72
C ALA A 387 22.92 16.58 25.50
N ASP A 388 23.49 17.62 24.90
CA ASP A 388 24.51 18.46 25.51
C ASP A 388 23.90 19.34 26.62
N ALA A 389 22.73 19.90 26.37
CA ALA A 389 21.96 20.67 27.35
C ALA A 389 21.60 19.81 28.57
N LEU A 390 21.12 18.59 28.33
CA LEU A 390 20.72 17.66 29.39
C LEU A 390 21.95 17.25 30.22
N LYS A 391 23.09 16.97 29.57
CA LYS A 391 24.35 16.65 30.25
C LYS A 391 24.87 17.79 31.14
N ALA A 392 24.75 19.03 30.67
CA ALA A 392 25.10 20.19 31.45
C ALA A 392 24.19 20.41 32.67
N ALA A 393 22.88 20.21 32.47
CA ALA A 393 21.91 20.24 33.57
C ALA A 393 22.14 19.13 34.59
N ASP A 394 22.51 17.90 34.16
CA ASP A 394 22.84 16.78 35.04
C ASP A 394 24.07 17.07 35.91
N LEU A 395 25.13 17.63 35.31
CA LEU A 395 26.29 18.07 36.05
C LEU A 395 25.94 19.10 37.16
N ASN A 396 25.09 20.07 36.84
CA ASN A 396 24.62 21.06 37.81
C ASN A 396 23.73 20.42 38.88
N LEU A 397 22.89 19.45 38.55
CA LEU A 397 22.11 18.67 39.50
C LEU A 397 23.03 17.90 40.46
N TYR A 398 24.10 17.27 39.95
CA TYR A 398 25.09 16.61 40.79
C TYR A 398 25.75 17.61 41.79
N LEU A 399 26.11 18.81 41.30
CA LEU A 399 26.63 19.88 42.18
C LEU A 399 25.61 20.30 43.26
N ALA A 400 24.33 20.41 42.93
CA ALA A 400 23.25 20.69 43.88
C ALA A 400 23.18 19.61 44.99
N LYS A 401 23.26 18.32 44.58
CA LYS A 401 23.23 17.19 45.52
C LYS A 401 24.40 17.14 46.48
N ILE A 402 25.66 17.37 46.01
CA ILE A 402 26.84 17.37 46.89
C ILE A 402 26.94 18.64 47.76
N SER A 403 26.35 19.75 47.31
CA SER A 403 26.33 21.02 48.08
C SER A 403 25.27 21.03 49.21
N GLY A 404 24.62 19.91 49.48
CA GLY A 404 23.69 19.77 50.62
C GLY A 404 22.22 19.63 50.24
N ARG A 405 21.92 19.36 48.96
CA ARG A 405 20.54 19.11 48.42
C ARG A 405 19.55 20.27 48.64
N ASN A 406 18.26 20.04 48.31
CA ASN A 406 17.19 21.03 48.46
C ASN A 406 17.52 22.37 47.83
N ARG A 407 18.13 22.40 46.67
CA ARG A 407 18.56 23.60 45.95
C ARG A 407 18.64 23.42 44.47
N SER A 408 18.63 24.53 43.77
CA SER A 408 18.98 24.55 42.34
C SER A 408 20.42 24.98 42.15
N GLN A 409 21.12 24.46 41.15
CA GLN A 409 22.47 24.85 40.75
C GLN A 409 22.46 25.09 39.23
N GLY A 410 23.22 26.13 38.82
CA GLY A 410 23.39 26.46 37.39
C GLY A 410 24.75 27.12 37.20
N MET A 411 25.38 26.78 36.08
CA MET A 411 26.50 27.57 35.53
C MET A 411 25.94 28.42 34.38
N GLY A 412 26.64 29.49 34.04
CA GLY A 412 26.24 30.38 32.92
C GLY A 412 25.99 29.63 31.60
N PRO A 413 25.61 30.36 30.53
CA PRO A 413 25.07 29.76 29.31
C PRO A 413 26.02 28.70 28.69
N VAL A 414 25.43 27.59 28.25
CA VAL A 414 26.16 26.50 27.56
C VAL A 414 26.30 26.88 26.08
N ALA A 415 27.57 27.07 25.67
CA ALA A 415 27.91 27.31 24.27
C ALA A 415 27.85 26.01 23.46
N GLY A 416 27.32 26.08 22.20
CA GLY A 416 27.32 24.94 21.29
C GLY A 416 28.76 24.47 21.00
N SER A 417 29.05 23.18 21.28
CA SER A 417 30.29 22.47 20.91
C SER A 417 31.63 23.10 21.43
N ALA A 418 31.69 23.57 22.67
CA ALA A 418 32.95 23.83 23.34
C ALA A 418 33.30 22.68 24.30
N ALA A 419 34.49 22.11 24.13
CA ALA A 419 35.01 21.03 24.95
C ALA A 419 34.89 21.32 26.45
N LEU A 420 34.41 20.38 27.23
CA LEU A 420 34.45 20.40 28.68
C LEU A 420 35.89 20.71 29.15
N PRO A 421 36.08 21.58 30.15
CA PRO A 421 37.41 21.79 30.74
C PRO A 421 37.96 20.45 31.25
N ALA A 422 39.18 20.12 30.83
CA ALA A 422 39.87 18.85 31.01
C ALA A 422 40.28 18.53 32.47
N GLY A 423 39.51 18.99 33.45
CA GLY A 423 39.89 18.86 34.88
C GLY A 423 38.94 18.01 35.73
N ILE A 424 37.86 17.44 35.20
CA ILE A 424 36.84 16.73 36.02
C ILE A 424 36.72 15.23 35.65
N ALA A 425 37.55 14.72 34.74
CA ALA A 425 37.49 13.31 34.29
C ALA A 425 38.18 12.30 35.26
N GLU A 426 38.72 12.71 36.38
CA GLU A 426 39.45 11.82 37.33
C GLU A 426 38.72 11.52 38.64
N ALA A 427 37.47 11.91 38.79
CA ALA A 427 36.71 11.70 40.04
C ALA A 427 35.33 11.05 39.83
N ALA A 428 35.18 10.13 38.84
CA ALA A 428 33.97 9.33 38.70
C ALA A 428 34.31 7.83 38.71
#